data_487d972596cd7db074083930161fedb7
#
_entry.id   487d972596cd7db074083930161fedb7
#
_cell.length_a   1.000
_cell.length_b   1.000
_cell.length_c   1.000
_cell.angle_alpha   90.00
_cell.angle_beta   90.00
_cell.angle_gamma   90.00
#
_symmetry.space_group_name_H-M   'P 1'
#
loop_
_entity.id
_entity.type
_entity.pdbx_description
1 polymer ?
#
loop_
_entity_poly.entity_id
_entity_poly.type
_entity_poly.pdbx_seq_one_letter_code
_entity_poly.pdbx_strand_id
1 'polypeptide(L)'
;MKVNKLDRFEIEDLEDSLALFEKTFNIKLENTETQKLKNFDEFCDLIISKFKAESNNLCTSQRAFYQFRKALKTENIINSTSISPNTDLKIIFPKKNRIRNIRKVEKHLGYKLEALKPSQMTINFLFFLLILSIISLFFVWKIAIFGILISFTGFYLTKFTNRLDKKTIRELIEKTTAQNYFQIRNAENSINKSEFKTVILEWFSENAGIKKEKLKYGNFA
;
A
#
# COMPACT_ATOMS: atom_id res chain seq x y z
N MET A 1 11.13 -16.65 22.83
CA MET A 1 10.49 -15.86 21.75
C MET A 1 9.60 -16.84 20.98
N LYS A 2 8.28 -16.64 20.94
CA LYS A 2 7.43 -17.47 20.06
C LYS A 2 7.77 -17.10 18.63
N VAL A 3 8.30 -18.05 17.87
CA VAL A 3 8.46 -17.91 16.42
C VAL A 3 7.06 -17.78 15.84
N ASN A 4 6.72 -16.61 15.30
CA ASN A 4 5.44 -16.40 14.62
C ASN A 4 5.54 -17.08 13.25
N LYS A 5 5.02 -18.30 13.15
CA LYS A 5 4.86 -18.96 11.85
C LYS A 5 3.74 -18.25 11.09
N LEU A 6 3.95 -17.95 9.81
CA LEU A 6 2.90 -17.52 8.91
C LEU A 6 1.94 -18.70 8.72
N ASP A 7 0.64 -18.44 8.79
CA ASP A 7 -0.33 -19.47 8.48
C ASP A 7 -0.44 -19.70 6.97
N ARG A 8 -1.13 -20.77 6.57
CA ARG A 8 -1.26 -21.14 5.17
C ARG A 8 -1.91 -20.04 4.32
N PHE A 9 -2.91 -19.38 4.86
CA PHE A 9 -3.62 -18.30 4.13
C PHE A 9 -2.72 -17.08 3.93
N GLU A 10 -1.89 -16.74 4.92
CA GLU A 10 -0.95 -15.63 4.82
C GLU A 10 0.18 -15.93 3.80
N ILE A 11 0.56 -17.19 3.66
CA ILE A 11 1.53 -17.60 2.61
C ILE A 11 0.86 -17.49 1.23
N GLU A 12 -0.38 -17.95 1.07
CA GLU A 12 -1.15 -17.80 -0.16
C GLU A 12 -1.33 -16.31 -0.54
N ASP A 13 -1.68 -15.44 0.42
CA ASP A 13 -1.80 -13.99 0.20
C ASP A 13 -0.47 -13.35 -0.23
N LEU A 14 0.65 -13.86 0.30
CA LEU A 14 1.99 -13.40 -0.07
C LEU A 14 2.35 -13.84 -1.49
N GLU A 15 2.04 -15.09 -1.86
CA GLU A 15 2.25 -15.63 -3.21
C GLU A 15 1.40 -14.90 -4.25
N ASP A 16 0.13 -14.62 -3.94
CA ASP A 16 -0.76 -13.85 -4.81
C ASP A 16 -0.25 -12.43 -5.06
N SER A 17 0.35 -11.83 -4.02
CA SER A 17 0.93 -10.50 -4.13
C SER A 17 2.24 -10.48 -4.92
N LEU A 18 2.91 -11.62 -5.09
CA LEU A 18 4.22 -11.71 -5.72
C LEU A 18 4.20 -11.27 -7.19
N ALA A 19 3.21 -11.71 -7.95
CA ALA A 19 3.07 -11.33 -9.36
C ALA A 19 2.90 -9.81 -9.54
N LEU A 20 2.17 -9.16 -8.63
CA LEU A 20 2.03 -7.72 -8.62
C LEU A 20 3.35 -7.02 -8.25
N PHE A 21 4.10 -7.59 -7.30
CA PHE A 21 5.42 -7.09 -6.90
C PHE A 21 6.42 -7.15 -8.07
N GLU A 22 6.52 -8.29 -8.73
CA GLU A 22 7.39 -8.49 -9.90
C GLU A 22 7.10 -7.45 -11.00
N LYS A 23 5.81 -7.23 -11.28
CA LYS A 23 5.38 -6.21 -12.25
C LYS A 23 5.72 -4.80 -11.79
N THR A 24 5.52 -4.48 -10.51
CA THR A 24 5.75 -3.13 -9.96
C THR A 24 7.22 -2.76 -9.96
N PHE A 25 8.08 -3.73 -9.65
CA PHE A 25 9.53 -3.52 -9.53
C PHE A 25 10.33 -3.99 -10.75
N ASN A 26 9.64 -4.50 -11.78
CA ASN A 26 10.23 -5.01 -13.02
C ASN A 26 11.34 -6.06 -12.77
N ILE A 27 11.06 -7.01 -11.89
CA ILE A 27 11.93 -8.17 -11.61
C ILE A 27 11.17 -9.46 -11.88
N LYS A 28 11.89 -10.57 -11.94
CA LYS A 28 11.32 -11.91 -12.04
C LYS A 28 11.99 -12.83 -11.03
N LEU A 29 11.18 -13.54 -10.26
CA LEU A 29 11.61 -14.55 -9.30
C LEU A 29 11.26 -15.93 -9.83
N GLU A 30 12.19 -16.87 -9.69
CA GLU A 30 11.95 -18.25 -10.12
C GLU A 30 11.37 -19.07 -8.96
N ASN A 31 10.41 -19.95 -9.24
CA ASN A 31 9.81 -20.80 -8.21
C ASN A 31 10.84 -21.66 -7.47
N THR A 32 11.92 -22.06 -8.15
CA THR A 32 13.02 -22.83 -7.57
C THR A 32 13.83 -22.05 -6.54
N GLU A 33 13.84 -20.72 -6.64
CA GLU A 33 14.54 -19.83 -5.70
C GLU A 33 13.66 -19.55 -4.48
N THR A 34 12.35 -19.33 -4.70
CA THR A 34 11.41 -19.00 -3.62
C THR A 34 11.11 -20.19 -2.71
N GLN A 35 11.06 -21.43 -3.23
CA GLN A 35 10.80 -22.65 -2.46
C GLN A 35 11.86 -22.97 -1.39
N LYS A 36 13.07 -22.40 -1.51
CA LYS A 36 14.17 -22.66 -0.55
C LYS A 36 14.21 -21.68 0.61
N LEU A 37 13.37 -20.65 0.57
CA LEU A 37 13.36 -19.59 1.55
C LEU A 37 12.71 -20.04 2.85
N LYS A 38 13.34 -19.71 3.97
CA LYS A 38 12.87 -20.09 5.31
C LYS A 38 12.11 -18.96 6.00
N ASN A 39 12.43 -17.73 5.66
CA ASN A 39 11.87 -16.54 6.31
C ASN A 39 11.84 -15.34 5.36
N PHE A 40 11.14 -14.30 5.81
CA PHE A 40 10.96 -13.09 5.02
C PHE A 40 12.25 -12.28 4.81
N ASP A 41 13.25 -12.42 5.70
CA ASP A 41 14.53 -11.72 5.53
C ASP A 41 15.34 -12.29 4.37
N GLU A 42 15.38 -13.64 4.26
CA GLU A 42 15.98 -14.34 3.11
C GLU A 42 15.25 -13.98 1.79
N PHE A 43 13.93 -13.84 1.85
CA PHE A 43 13.14 -13.40 0.71
C PHE A 43 13.51 -11.96 0.30
N CYS A 44 13.67 -11.04 1.24
CA CYS A 44 14.15 -9.69 0.96
C CYS A 44 15.55 -9.70 0.33
N ASP A 45 16.46 -10.54 0.82
CA ASP A 45 17.82 -10.64 0.28
C ASP A 45 17.81 -11.22 -1.14
N LEU A 46 16.96 -12.19 -1.43
CA LEU A 46 16.75 -12.71 -2.79
C LEU A 46 16.27 -11.57 -3.72
N ILE A 47 15.23 -10.84 -3.31
CA ILE A 47 14.72 -9.71 -4.10
C ILE A 47 15.83 -8.69 -4.37
N ILE A 48 16.59 -8.29 -3.34
CA ILE A 48 17.68 -7.32 -3.45
C ILE A 48 18.75 -7.81 -4.43
N SER A 49 19.04 -9.12 -4.44
CA SER A 49 20.02 -9.72 -5.36
C SER A 49 19.64 -9.61 -6.84
N LYS A 50 18.34 -9.52 -7.14
CA LYS A 50 17.85 -9.36 -8.52
C LYS A 50 18.09 -7.95 -9.08
N PHE A 51 18.32 -6.97 -8.22
CA PHE A 51 18.65 -5.62 -8.65
C PHE A 51 20.16 -5.50 -8.88
N LYS A 52 20.56 -5.26 -10.14
CA LYS A 52 21.94 -4.92 -10.53
C LYS A 52 22.28 -3.46 -10.19
N ALA A 53 21.83 -2.99 -9.04
CA ALA A 53 21.89 -1.59 -8.66
C ALA A 53 23.06 -1.33 -7.73
N GLU A 54 23.72 -0.18 -7.91
CA GLU A 54 24.75 0.29 -6.98
C GLU A 54 24.11 0.64 -5.64
N SER A 55 24.74 0.20 -4.55
CA SER A 55 24.31 0.56 -3.21
C SER A 55 24.73 1.99 -2.88
N ASN A 56 23.79 2.85 -2.51
CA ASN A 56 24.09 4.16 -1.96
C ASN A 56 23.26 4.45 -0.69
N ASN A 57 23.75 5.36 0.13
CA ASN A 57 23.18 5.68 1.44
C ASN A 57 22.09 6.76 1.39
N LEU A 58 21.60 7.16 0.23
CA LEU A 58 20.52 8.15 0.11
C LEU A 58 19.20 7.57 0.64
N CYS A 59 18.58 8.28 1.56
CA CYS A 59 17.30 7.89 2.13
C CYS A 59 16.15 8.37 1.22
N THR A 60 15.45 7.42 0.60
CA THR A 60 14.34 7.69 -0.32
C THR A 60 13.11 8.23 0.41
N SER A 61 12.83 7.71 1.60
CA SER A 61 11.73 8.18 2.45
C SER A 61 11.94 9.63 2.90
N GLN A 62 13.17 10.01 3.22
CA GLN A 62 13.50 11.41 3.53
C GLN A 62 13.27 12.31 2.32
N ARG A 63 13.69 11.89 1.13
CA ARG A 63 13.44 12.60 -0.12
C ARG A 63 11.95 12.75 -0.41
N ALA A 64 11.17 11.67 -0.26
CA ALA A 64 9.71 11.69 -0.40
C ALA A 64 9.06 12.71 0.55
N PHE A 65 9.50 12.75 1.80
CA PHE A 65 9.01 13.72 2.78
C PHE A 65 9.29 15.17 2.35
N TYR A 66 10.49 15.47 1.88
CA TYR A 66 10.81 16.83 1.42
C TYR A 66 10.06 17.22 0.14
N GLN A 67 9.89 16.28 -0.81
CA GLN A 67 9.07 16.51 -2.00
C GLN A 67 7.61 16.80 -1.63
N PHE A 68 7.04 15.98 -0.73
CA PHE A 68 5.69 16.17 -0.20
C PHE A 68 5.52 17.53 0.49
N ARG A 69 6.46 17.89 1.37
CA ARG A 69 6.47 19.21 2.05
C ARG A 69 6.55 20.36 1.06
N LYS A 70 7.38 20.24 0.01
CA LYS A 70 7.49 21.23 -1.06
C LYS A 70 6.16 21.36 -1.81
N ALA A 71 5.54 20.24 -2.20
CA ALA A 71 4.26 20.21 -2.89
C ALA A 71 3.14 20.89 -2.07
N LEU A 72 3.06 20.61 -0.77
CA LEU A 72 2.09 21.25 0.12
C LEU A 72 2.24 22.78 0.18
N LYS A 73 3.47 23.28 0.19
CA LYS A 73 3.77 24.71 0.18
C LYS A 73 3.42 25.36 -1.17
N THR A 74 3.84 24.74 -2.28
CA THR A 74 3.59 25.26 -3.63
C THR A 74 2.10 25.33 -3.94
N GLU A 75 1.34 24.33 -3.49
CA GLU A 75 -0.13 24.29 -3.68
C GLU A 75 -0.93 25.14 -2.65
N ASN A 76 -0.23 25.88 -1.79
CA ASN A 76 -0.82 26.73 -0.75
C ASN A 76 -1.82 25.97 0.15
N ILE A 77 -1.55 24.69 0.41
CA ILE A 77 -2.38 23.86 1.29
C ILE A 77 -2.08 24.16 2.75
N ILE A 78 -0.84 24.60 3.03
CA ILE A 78 -0.38 24.91 4.37
C ILE A 78 0.43 26.19 4.36
N ASN A 79 0.10 27.09 5.27
CA ASN A 79 0.82 28.35 5.50
C ASN A 79 1.93 28.22 6.56
N SER A 80 1.98 27.13 7.36
CA SER A 80 2.92 26.98 8.44
C SER A 80 4.22 26.30 8.00
N THR A 81 5.33 26.72 8.60
CA THR A 81 6.68 26.23 8.32
C THR A 81 7.02 24.90 8.99
N SER A 82 6.27 24.48 9.99
CA SER A 82 6.60 23.33 10.84
C SER A 82 5.72 22.12 10.58
N ILE A 83 6.01 21.38 9.50
CA ILE A 83 5.43 20.06 9.28
C ILE A 83 6.46 19.02 9.74
N SER A 84 6.08 18.16 10.66
CA SER A 84 6.88 17.02 11.11
C SER A 84 6.32 15.71 10.59
N PRO A 85 7.12 14.64 10.53
CA PRO A 85 6.63 13.31 10.17
C PRO A 85 5.46 12.81 11.03
N ASN A 86 5.35 13.26 12.27
CA ASN A 86 4.31 12.85 13.20
C ASN A 86 3.03 13.72 13.12
N THR A 87 2.99 14.73 12.24
CA THR A 87 1.81 15.57 12.05
C THR A 87 0.62 14.75 11.55
N ASP A 88 -0.55 14.96 12.14
CA ASP A 88 -1.80 14.28 11.73
C ASP A 88 -2.23 14.74 10.33
N LEU A 89 -2.49 13.80 9.46
CA LEU A 89 -2.94 14.06 8.08
C LEU A 89 -4.30 14.77 8.02
N LYS A 90 -5.15 14.67 9.06
CA LYS A 90 -6.42 15.39 9.11
C LYS A 90 -6.24 16.90 9.19
N ILE A 91 -5.15 17.36 9.81
CA ILE A 91 -4.79 18.78 9.88
C ILE A 91 -4.43 19.30 8.49
N ILE A 92 -3.66 18.51 7.73
CA ILE A 92 -3.19 18.87 6.39
C ILE A 92 -4.30 18.74 5.36
N PHE A 93 -5.08 17.66 5.46
CA PHE A 93 -6.17 17.35 4.55
C PHE A 93 -7.52 17.32 5.31
N PRO A 94 -8.08 18.49 5.65
CA PRO A 94 -9.38 18.58 6.30
C PRO A 94 -10.47 18.02 5.38
N LYS A 95 -11.50 17.40 5.95
CA LYS A 95 -12.54 16.63 5.24
C LYS A 95 -13.19 17.39 4.07
N LYS A 96 -13.40 18.70 4.23
CA LYS A 96 -14.10 19.57 3.24
C LYS A 96 -13.38 19.61 1.88
N ASN A 97 -12.05 19.71 1.85
CA ASN A 97 -11.25 19.90 0.63
C ASN A 97 -10.27 18.75 0.36
N ARG A 98 -10.39 17.65 1.11
CA ARG A 98 -9.41 16.56 1.14
C ARG A 98 -9.07 16.02 -0.24
N ILE A 99 -10.07 15.53 -0.96
CA ILE A 99 -9.88 14.91 -2.28
C ILE A 99 -9.22 15.89 -3.25
N ARG A 100 -9.68 17.15 -3.25
CA ARG A 100 -9.11 18.18 -4.12
C ARG A 100 -7.66 18.47 -3.79
N ASN A 101 -7.34 18.63 -2.51
CA ASN A 101 -5.99 18.95 -2.06
C ASN A 101 -5.02 17.79 -2.30
N ILE A 102 -5.44 16.55 -2.05
CA ILE A 102 -4.64 15.37 -2.37
C ILE A 102 -4.33 15.30 -3.87
N ARG A 103 -5.33 15.47 -4.74
CA ARG A 103 -5.14 15.48 -6.20
C ARG A 103 -4.16 16.56 -6.67
N LYS A 104 -4.19 17.75 -6.05
CA LYS A 104 -3.22 18.81 -6.35
C LYS A 104 -1.80 18.40 -5.99
N VAL A 105 -1.61 17.83 -4.80
CA VAL A 105 -0.30 17.34 -4.35
C VAL A 105 0.19 16.22 -5.26
N GLU A 106 -0.64 15.23 -5.58
CA GLU A 106 -0.31 14.14 -6.50
C GLU A 106 0.11 14.65 -7.89
N LYS A 107 -0.63 15.63 -8.42
CA LYS A 107 -0.29 16.28 -9.70
C LYS A 107 1.09 16.95 -9.65
N HIS A 108 1.41 17.62 -8.54
CA HIS A 108 2.72 18.26 -8.34
C HIS A 108 3.85 17.25 -8.21
N LEU A 109 3.60 16.13 -7.50
CA LEU A 109 4.58 15.08 -7.26
C LEU A 109 4.83 14.20 -8.50
N GLY A 110 3.85 14.07 -9.39
CA GLY A 110 3.90 13.19 -10.56
C GLY A 110 3.61 11.71 -10.23
N TYR A 111 3.29 11.39 -8.97
CA TYR A 111 2.89 10.05 -8.53
C TYR A 111 1.75 10.10 -7.51
N LYS A 112 1.07 8.96 -7.32
CA LYS A 112 -0.08 8.86 -6.40
C LYS A 112 0.38 8.64 -4.97
N LEU A 113 -0.32 9.29 -4.04
CA LEU A 113 -0.11 9.12 -2.60
C LEU A 113 -0.91 7.94 -2.03
N GLU A 114 -2.00 7.55 -2.71
CA GLU A 114 -2.98 6.58 -2.22
C GLU A 114 -3.42 6.85 -0.77
N ALA A 115 -3.58 8.13 -0.45
CA ALA A 115 -3.89 8.59 0.89
C ALA A 115 -5.33 8.27 1.34
N LEU A 116 -6.20 7.85 0.41
CA LEU A 116 -7.61 7.56 0.68
C LEU A 116 -7.90 6.07 0.50
N LYS A 117 -8.58 5.48 1.47
CA LYS A 117 -9.03 4.08 1.44
C LYS A 117 -10.46 3.97 2.00
N PRO A 118 -11.35 3.21 1.34
CA PRO A 118 -12.68 2.96 1.87
C PRO A 118 -12.61 2.20 3.20
N SER A 119 -13.68 2.31 4.01
CA SER A 119 -13.76 1.56 5.26
C SER A 119 -13.86 0.06 4.97
N GLN A 120 -13.08 -0.74 5.68
CA GLN A 120 -13.17 -2.19 5.60
C GLN A 120 -14.58 -2.69 5.95
N MET A 121 -15.21 -2.05 6.94
CA MET A 121 -16.60 -2.36 7.31
C MET A 121 -17.57 -2.14 6.12
N THR A 122 -17.38 -1.06 5.34
CA THR A 122 -18.20 -0.79 4.15
C THR A 122 -17.99 -1.86 3.09
N ILE A 123 -16.74 -2.25 2.84
CA ILE A 123 -16.40 -3.29 1.88
C ILE A 123 -17.03 -4.63 2.31
N ASN A 124 -16.83 -5.04 3.56
CA ASN A 124 -17.37 -6.28 4.10
C ASN A 124 -18.90 -6.32 4.04
N PHE A 125 -19.56 -5.19 4.33
CA PHE A 125 -21.02 -5.08 4.22
C PHE A 125 -21.50 -5.26 2.78
N LEU A 126 -20.82 -4.64 1.81
CA LEU A 126 -21.17 -4.80 0.38
C LEU A 126 -20.95 -6.24 -0.11
N PHE A 127 -19.87 -6.89 0.34
CA PHE A 127 -19.65 -8.32 0.05
C PHE A 127 -20.74 -9.20 0.66
N PHE A 128 -21.10 -8.97 1.91
CA PHE A 128 -22.17 -9.70 2.57
C PHE A 128 -23.51 -9.52 1.82
N LEU A 129 -23.84 -8.29 1.44
CA LEU A 129 -25.04 -7.99 0.66
C LEU A 129 -25.02 -8.69 -0.70
N LEU A 130 -23.86 -8.74 -1.38
CA LEU A 130 -23.69 -9.43 -2.65
C LEU A 130 -23.94 -10.94 -2.50
N ILE A 131 -23.33 -11.58 -1.50
CA ILE A 131 -23.51 -13.02 -1.23
C ILE A 131 -24.97 -13.32 -0.94
N LEU A 132 -25.61 -12.53 -0.07
CA LEU A 132 -27.02 -12.71 0.26
C LEU A 132 -27.92 -12.55 -0.98
N SER A 133 -27.59 -11.61 -1.86
CA SER A 133 -28.33 -11.39 -3.11
C SER A 133 -28.19 -12.57 -4.07
N ILE A 134 -27.00 -13.18 -4.17
CA ILE A 134 -26.77 -14.37 -4.99
C ILE A 134 -27.59 -15.56 -4.46
N ILE A 135 -27.62 -15.76 -3.15
CA ILE A 135 -28.44 -16.82 -2.53
C ILE A 135 -29.93 -16.58 -2.82
N SER A 136 -30.38 -15.32 -2.77
CA SER A 136 -31.77 -14.94 -3.03
C SER A 136 -32.23 -15.21 -4.47
N LEU A 137 -31.32 -15.42 -5.43
CA LEU A 137 -31.68 -15.79 -6.81
C LEU A 137 -32.49 -17.06 -6.88
N PHE A 138 -32.25 -18.01 -5.97
CA PHE A 138 -32.95 -19.28 -5.92
C PHE A 138 -34.40 -19.19 -5.37
N PHE A 139 -34.71 -18.09 -4.67
CA PHE A 139 -36.01 -17.89 -4.00
C PHE A 139 -36.84 -16.78 -4.63
N VAL A 140 -36.24 -15.59 -4.80
CA VAL A 140 -36.91 -14.37 -5.26
C VAL A 140 -36.00 -13.58 -6.20
N TRP A 141 -35.91 -14.01 -7.46
CA TRP A 141 -35.00 -13.50 -8.47
C TRP A 141 -35.08 -11.98 -8.67
N LYS A 142 -36.28 -11.37 -8.56
CA LYS A 142 -36.45 -9.91 -8.71
C LYS A 142 -35.70 -9.13 -7.61
N ILE A 143 -35.81 -9.55 -6.36
CA ILE A 143 -35.12 -8.93 -5.22
C ILE A 143 -33.61 -9.14 -5.32
N ALA A 144 -33.21 -10.33 -5.75
CA ALA A 144 -31.79 -10.66 -5.95
C ALA A 144 -31.09 -9.73 -6.94
N ILE A 145 -31.73 -9.46 -8.09
CA ILE A 145 -31.17 -8.54 -9.10
C ILE A 145 -30.97 -7.13 -8.51
N PHE A 146 -31.95 -6.61 -7.75
CA PHE A 146 -31.81 -5.32 -7.08
C PHE A 146 -30.65 -5.31 -6.09
N GLY A 147 -30.50 -6.35 -5.29
CA GLY A 147 -29.40 -6.47 -4.32
C GLY A 147 -28.03 -6.50 -5.01
N ILE A 148 -27.90 -7.22 -6.12
CA ILE A 148 -26.69 -7.27 -6.93
C ILE A 148 -26.34 -5.88 -7.49
N LEU A 149 -27.32 -5.18 -8.07
CA LEU A 149 -27.14 -3.83 -8.61
C LEU A 149 -26.71 -2.84 -7.52
N ILE A 150 -27.32 -2.90 -6.34
CA ILE A 150 -26.94 -2.05 -5.19
C ILE A 150 -25.50 -2.34 -4.77
N SER A 151 -25.11 -3.62 -4.69
CA SER A 151 -23.76 -4.02 -4.31
C SER A 151 -22.71 -3.48 -5.29
N PHE A 152 -22.91 -3.67 -6.59
CA PHE A 152 -22.00 -3.15 -7.62
C PHE A 152 -21.93 -1.62 -7.62
N THR A 153 -23.08 -0.95 -7.51
CA THR A 153 -23.13 0.52 -7.39
C THR A 153 -22.39 0.98 -6.12
N GLY A 154 -22.59 0.28 -4.99
CA GLY A 154 -21.89 0.52 -3.75
C GLY A 154 -20.36 0.39 -3.92
N PHE A 155 -19.87 -0.68 -4.54
CA PHE A 155 -18.44 -0.84 -4.84
C PHE A 155 -17.91 0.26 -5.75
N TYR A 156 -18.66 0.68 -6.75
CA TYR A 156 -18.27 1.82 -7.59
C TYR A 156 -18.13 3.12 -6.78
N LEU A 157 -19.07 3.38 -5.87
CA LEU A 157 -19.06 4.57 -5.02
C LEU A 157 -17.90 4.57 -4.01
N THR A 158 -17.33 3.42 -3.65
CA THR A 158 -16.13 3.39 -2.78
C THR A 158 -14.92 4.10 -3.38
N LYS A 159 -14.86 4.27 -4.71
CA LYS A 159 -13.81 5.06 -5.39
C LYS A 159 -13.82 6.54 -5.01
N PHE A 160 -14.95 7.05 -4.53
CA PHE A 160 -15.10 8.44 -4.08
C PHE A 160 -14.94 8.60 -2.57
N THR A 161 -14.29 7.64 -1.93
CA THR A 161 -14.08 7.71 -0.49
C THR A 161 -13.32 8.98 -0.09
N ASN A 162 -13.72 9.54 1.05
CA ASN A 162 -13.07 10.70 1.66
C ASN A 162 -12.43 10.35 3.01
N ARG A 163 -12.11 9.07 3.23
CA ARG A 163 -11.45 8.59 4.46
C ARG A 163 -9.96 8.46 4.23
N LEU A 164 -9.16 9.05 5.14
CA LEU A 164 -7.70 8.86 5.14
C LEU A 164 -7.39 7.42 5.53
N ASP A 165 -6.47 6.82 4.79
CA ASP A 165 -5.93 5.49 5.07
C ASP A 165 -4.99 5.51 6.29
N LYS A 166 -4.10 6.49 6.32
CA LYS A 166 -3.08 6.65 7.36
C LYS A 166 -3.40 7.83 8.28
N LYS A 167 -2.83 7.81 9.50
CA LYS A 167 -3.05 8.85 10.51
C LYS A 167 -2.00 9.96 10.39
N THR A 168 -0.73 9.61 10.21
CA THR A 168 0.40 10.53 10.23
C THR A 168 1.05 10.67 8.86
N ILE A 169 1.82 11.76 8.68
CA ILE A 169 2.63 11.96 7.47
C ILE A 169 3.65 10.84 7.33
N ARG A 170 4.28 10.39 8.42
CA ARG A 170 5.25 9.30 8.40
C ARG A 170 4.67 8.06 7.75
N GLU A 171 3.53 7.57 8.24
CA GLU A 171 2.86 6.40 7.69
C GLU A 171 2.50 6.56 6.21
N LEU A 172 2.03 7.76 5.82
CA LEU A 172 1.73 8.05 4.42
C LEU A 172 2.99 8.01 3.56
N ILE A 173 4.09 8.61 4.00
CA ILE A 173 5.36 8.66 3.26
C ILE A 173 5.98 7.26 3.16
N GLU A 174 5.95 6.44 4.21
CA GLU A 174 6.41 5.06 4.18
C GLU A 174 5.66 4.25 3.12
N LYS A 175 4.32 4.30 3.15
CA LYS A 175 3.47 3.65 2.14
C LYS A 175 3.76 4.17 0.73
N THR A 176 3.78 5.49 0.55
CA THR A 176 4.03 6.10 -0.76
C THR A 176 5.41 5.73 -1.30
N THR A 177 6.42 5.70 -0.43
CA THR A 177 7.78 5.29 -0.80
C THR A 177 7.81 3.82 -1.23
N ALA A 178 7.09 2.94 -0.54
CA ALA A 178 7.00 1.54 -0.90
C ALA A 178 6.40 1.33 -2.30
N GLN A 179 5.38 2.11 -2.65
CA GLN A 179 4.69 2.00 -3.94
C GLN A 179 5.41 2.69 -5.11
N ASN A 180 6.20 3.74 -4.83
CA ASN A 180 6.81 4.60 -5.86
C ASN A 180 8.34 4.73 -5.67
N TYR A 181 9.01 3.70 -5.14
CA TYR A 181 10.42 3.78 -4.70
C TYR A 181 11.35 4.34 -5.77
N PHE A 182 11.37 3.74 -6.96
CA PHE A 182 12.27 4.15 -8.04
C PHE A 182 11.92 5.53 -8.62
N GLN A 183 10.62 5.85 -8.69
CA GLN A 183 10.17 7.16 -9.17
C GLN A 183 10.58 8.30 -8.22
N ILE A 184 10.45 8.08 -6.91
CA ILE A 184 10.87 9.04 -5.89
C ILE A 184 12.40 9.18 -5.88
N ARG A 185 13.10 8.05 -6.04
CA ARG A 185 14.56 8.02 -6.04
C ARG A 185 15.16 8.70 -7.27
N ASN A 186 14.44 8.70 -8.39
CA ASN A 186 14.88 9.24 -9.67
C ASN A 186 16.25 8.66 -10.12
N ALA A 187 16.49 7.39 -9.78
CA ALA A 187 17.72 6.66 -10.10
C ALA A 187 17.38 5.17 -10.19
N GLU A 188 17.16 4.69 -11.42
CA GLU A 188 16.78 3.28 -11.68
C GLU A 188 17.87 2.28 -11.27
N ASN A 189 19.13 2.74 -11.19
CA ASN A 189 20.30 1.88 -10.97
C ASN A 189 20.92 2.03 -9.57
N SER A 190 20.21 2.57 -8.58
CA SER A 190 20.73 2.63 -7.22
C SER A 190 19.68 2.27 -6.17
N ILE A 191 20.09 1.49 -5.18
CA ILE A 191 19.26 1.13 -4.04
C ILE A 191 20.00 1.39 -2.72
N ASN A 192 19.26 1.73 -1.68
CA ASN A 192 19.76 1.63 -0.31
C ASN A 192 19.29 0.30 0.25
N LYS A 193 20.17 -0.68 0.40
CA LYS A 193 19.81 -2.06 0.76
C LYS A 193 19.04 -2.15 2.07
N SER A 194 19.43 -1.41 3.10
CA SER A 194 18.77 -1.42 4.40
C SER A 194 17.38 -0.78 4.35
N GLU A 195 17.24 0.34 3.64
CA GLU A 195 15.96 0.99 3.41
C GLU A 195 15.04 0.12 2.55
N PHE A 196 15.61 -0.51 1.53
CA PHE A 196 14.83 -1.31 0.58
C PHE A 196 14.20 -2.55 1.21
N LYS A 197 14.86 -3.18 2.20
CA LYS A 197 14.20 -4.23 3.03
C LYS A 197 12.94 -3.69 3.73
N THR A 198 12.99 -2.48 4.25
CA THR A 198 11.82 -1.83 4.87
C THR A 198 10.74 -1.51 3.83
N VAL A 199 11.15 -1.10 2.63
CA VAL A 199 10.25 -0.85 1.49
C VAL A 199 9.52 -2.13 1.06
N ILE A 200 10.24 -3.25 0.92
CA ILE A 200 9.66 -4.56 0.61
C ILE A 200 8.66 -4.98 1.69
N LEU A 201 9.05 -4.85 2.96
CA LEU A 201 8.18 -5.17 4.10
C LEU A 201 6.89 -4.35 4.09
N GLU A 202 6.99 -3.04 3.86
CA GLU A 202 5.84 -2.15 3.76
C GLU A 202 4.94 -2.53 2.59
N TRP A 203 5.56 -2.78 1.43
CA TRP A 203 4.84 -3.12 0.22
C TRP A 203 4.00 -4.40 0.37
N PHE A 204 4.61 -5.49 0.89
CA PHE A 204 3.91 -6.75 1.12
C PHE A 204 2.86 -6.62 2.24
N SER A 205 3.16 -5.89 3.31
CA SER A 205 2.18 -5.63 4.36
C SER A 205 0.92 -4.93 3.83
N GLU A 206 1.07 -3.98 2.92
CA GLU A 206 -0.05 -3.24 2.33
C GLU A 206 -0.83 -4.07 1.28
N ASN A 207 -0.15 -4.88 0.48
CA ASN A 207 -0.76 -5.59 -0.65
C ASN A 207 -1.25 -7.00 -0.26
N ALA A 208 -0.52 -7.74 0.59
CA ALA A 208 -0.96 -9.02 1.14
C ALA A 208 -1.84 -8.86 2.40
N GLY A 209 -1.93 -7.65 2.99
CA GLY A 209 -2.73 -7.43 4.19
C GLY A 209 -2.14 -8.03 5.48
N ILE A 210 -0.90 -8.49 5.45
CA ILE A 210 -0.22 -9.13 6.59
C ILE A 210 0.46 -8.06 7.46
N LYS A 211 0.36 -8.18 8.78
CA LYS A 211 1.00 -7.23 9.70
C LYS A 211 2.52 -7.27 9.57
N LYS A 212 3.17 -6.09 9.57
CA LYS A 212 4.63 -5.96 9.44
C LYS A 212 5.42 -6.79 10.46
N GLU A 213 4.96 -6.82 11.71
CA GLU A 213 5.59 -7.61 12.78
C GLU A 213 5.55 -9.12 12.47
N LYS A 214 4.45 -9.57 11.86
CA LYS A 214 4.28 -10.97 11.47
C LYS A 214 5.19 -11.33 10.29
N LEU A 215 5.28 -10.48 9.26
CA LEU A 215 6.21 -10.66 8.15
C LEU A 215 7.67 -10.64 8.62
N LYS A 216 8.06 -9.65 9.43
CA LYS A 216 9.44 -9.46 9.88
C LYS A 216 10.01 -10.64 10.66
N TYR A 217 9.16 -11.32 11.44
CA TYR A 217 9.56 -12.44 12.29
C TYR A 217 8.94 -13.77 11.84
N GLY A 218 8.27 -13.78 10.70
CA GLY A 218 7.57 -14.95 10.18
C GLY A 218 8.51 -15.93 9.50
N ASN A 219 8.29 -17.23 9.77
CA ASN A 219 8.91 -18.30 9.01
C ASN A 219 7.90 -18.88 8.03
N PHE A 220 8.36 -19.27 6.85
CA PHE A 220 7.56 -19.90 5.79
C PHE A 220 7.42 -21.44 5.99
N ALA A 221 8.20 -22.02 6.88
CA ALA A 221 8.24 -23.47 7.16
C ALA A 221 7.46 -23.89 8.40
#